data_860dfa5b4a5b0834431466fea2102327
#
_entry.id   860dfa5b4a5b0834431466fea2102327
#
_cell.length_a   1.000
_cell.length_b   1.000
_cell.length_c   1.000
_cell.angle_alpha   90.00
_cell.angle_beta   90.00
_cell.angle_gamma   90.00
#
_symmetry.space_group_name_H-M   'P 1'
#
loop_
_entity.id
_entity.type
_entity.pdbx_description
1 polymer ?
#
loop_
_entity_poly.entity_id
_entity_poly.type
_entity_poly.pdbx_seq_one_letter_code
_entity_poly.pdbx_strand_id
1 'polypeptide(L)'
;FIDKASEKRYPWTPRPRVVVCVPSGVTSVEKRAVFEATIQAGARQAYLIEEPMAAAIGADLPVEEPTGSMVIDIGGGTTEVAVIAMGGIVVSQSIRVAGDEFDQAILTHVRDAYNLAIGERTAEDIKIKVGSAVPLKDELDVEVNGRDVISGLPKTVRIESEEIRRALNKPLDEMSKAVKDALDATPPDLASDLMYYGILLTGGGAMLRGLDVRLRDETGVAVNVSPTALDNVVNGCARVLEANAFDGGFVQSNA
;
A
#
# COMPACT_ATOMS: atom_id res chain seq x y z
N PHE A 1 -9.89 -5.74 18.23
CA PHE A 1 -8.88 -6.61 17.58
C PHE A 1 -8.14 -7.45 18.62
N ILE A 2 -7.46 -6.85 19.61
CA ILE A 2 -6.68 -7.57 20.66
C ILE A 2 -7.55 -8.63 21.35
N ASP A 3 -8.77 -8.27 21.80
CA ASP A 3 -9.69 -9.22 22.46
C ASP A 3 -10.17 -10.32 21.51
N LYS A 4 -10.41 -10.00 20.23
CA LYS A 4 -10.84 -10.96 19.22
C LYS A 4 -9.72 -11.94 18.83
N ALA A 5 -8.47 -11.46 18.73
CA ALA A 5 -7.30 -12.30 18.48
C ALA A 5 -6.95 -13.22 19.66
N SER A 6 -7.42 -12.86 20.88
CA SER A 6 -7.17 -13.60 22.13
C SER A 6 -8.35 -14.52 22.50
N GLU A 7 -8.89 -15.28 21.56
CA GLU A 7 -10.18 -16.03 21.63
C GLU A 7 -10.40 -16.95 22.86
N LYS A 8 -9.41 -17.14 23.70
CA LYS A 8 -9.55 -17.89 24.97
C LYS A 8 -8.77 -17.21 26.09
N ARG A 9 -9.20 -16.02 26.48
CA ARG A 9 -8.62 -15.39 27.67
C ARG A 9 -9.16 -16.06 28.93
N TYR A 10 -8.36 -16.90 29.50
CA TYR A 10 -8.45 -17.15 30.93
C TYR A 10 -8.02 -15.88 31.68
N PRO A 11 -8.58 -15.58 32.90
CA PRO A 11 -8.26 -14.38 33.67
C PRO A 11 -6.77 -14.15 33.95
N TRP A 12 -5.94 -15.17 33.81
CA TRP A 12 -4.49 -15.19 34.03
C TRP A 12 -3.65 -15.20 32.74
N THR A 13 -4.27 -15.05 31.55
CA THR A 13 -3.48 -14.98 30.31
C THR A 13 -2.68 -13.67 30.30
N PRO A 14 -1.36 -13.69 30.10
CA PRO A 14 -0.56 -12.47 29.99
C PRO A 14 -1.09 -11.58 28.87
N ARG A 15 -1.07 -10.27 29.10
CA ARG A 15 -1.38 -9.30 28.04
C ARG A 15 -0.38 -9.45 26.89
N PRO A 16 -0.80 -9.37 25.62
CA PRO A 16 0.09 -9.57 24.48
C PRO A 16 1.08 -8.42 24.30
N ARG A 17 2.21 -8.72 23.67
CA ARG A 17 3.02 -7.73 22.97
C ARG A 17 2.39 -7.47 21.61
N VAL A 18 2.39 -6.23 21.17
CA VAL A 18 1.74 -5.82 19.91
C VAL A 18 2.72 -5.00 19.10
N VAL A 19 2.90 -5.34 17.82
CA VAL A 19 3.55 -4.49 16.83
C VAL A 19 2.46 -3.85 15.98
N VAL A 20 2.56 -2.54 15.79
CA VAL A 20 1.64 -1.77 14.95
C VAL A 20 2.46 -1.08 13.86
N CYS A 21 2.09 -1.27 12.61
CA CYS A 21 2.67 -0.53 11.51
C CYS A 21 2.01 0.85 11.39
N VAL A 22 2.79 1.83 11.00
CA VAL A 22 2.35 3.21 10.77
C VAL A 22 2.98 3.74 9.48
N PRO A 23 2.30 4.60 8.72
CA PRO A 23 2.90 5.27 7.57
C PRO A 23 4.15 6.04 7.96
N SER A 24 5.14 6.14 7.06
CA SER A 24 6.39 6.86 7.34
C SER A 24 6.19 8.36 7.54
N GLY A 25 5.13 8.94 6.96
CA GLY A 25 4.80 10.37 7.07
C GLY A 25 4.08 10.79 8.36
N VAL A 26 3.85 9.90 9.32
CA VAL A 26 3.13 10.25 10.56
C VAL A 26 4.00 11.06 11.52
N THR A 27 3.36 12.04 12.16
CA THR A 27 4.00 12.91 13.17
C THR A 27 4.28 12.16 14.47
N SER A 28 5.20 12.70 15.29
CA SER A 28 5.48 12.15 16.64
C SER A 28 4.23 12.12 17.53
N VAL A 29 3.32 13.07 17.37
CA VAL A 29 2.05 13.12 18.12
C VAL A 29 1.13 11.98 17.71
N GLU A 30 1.02 11.70 16.41
CA GLU A 30 0.23 10.58 15.88
C GLU A 30 0.84 9.24 16.29
N LYS A 31 2.18 9.07 16.19
CA LYS A 31 2.89 7.87 16.68
C LYS A 31 2.56 7.62 18.15
N ARG A 32 2.62 8.66 18.98
CA ARG A 32 2.28 8.58 20.40
C ARG A 32 0.81 8.20 20.63
N ALA A 33 -0.12 8.78 19.88
CA ALA A 33 -1.53 8.46 19.99
C ALA A 33 -1.82 6.99 19.64
N VAL A 34 -1.19 6.45 18.60
CA VAL A 34 -1.30 5.02 18.22
C VAL A 34 -0.74 4.14 19.34
N PHE A 35 0.42 4.49 19.88
CA PHE A 35 1.04 3.78 21.00
C PHE A 35 0.12 3.74 22.23
N GLU A 36 -0.34 4.91 22.68
CA GLU A 36 -1.23 5.02 23.85
C GLU A 36 -2.55 4.26 23.65
N ALA A 37 -3.16 4.37 22.45
CA ALA A 37 -4.37 3.61 22.10
C ALA A 37 -4.14 2.10 22.15
N THR A 38 -2.97 1.63 21.70
CA THR A 38 -2.60 0.21 21.74
C THR A 38 -2.46 -0.31 23.17
N ILE A 39 -1.81 0.46 24.05
CA ILE A 39 -1.69 0.13 25.47
C ILE A 39 -3.07 0.14 26.16
N GLN A 40 -3.90 1.16 25.89
CA GLN A 40 -5.27 1.26 26.44
C GLN A 40 -6.16 0.11 25.98
N ALA A 41 -5.96 -0.39 24.75
CA ALA A 41 -6.66 -1.56 24.21
C ALA A 41 -6.24 -2.88 24.89
N GLY A 42 -5.26 -2.86 25.80
CA GLY A 42 -4.87 -3.99 26.63
C GLY A 42 -3.55 -4.66 26.25
N ALA A 43 -2.73 -4.06 25.39
CA ALA A 43 -1.37 -4.54 25.17
C ALA A 43 -0.51 -4.39 26.44
N ARG A 44 0.39 -5.36 26.66
CA ARG A 44 1.42 -5.25 27.71
C ARG A 44 2.55 -4.32 27.28
N GLN A 45 2.93 -4.43 26.03
CA GLN A 45 3.94 -3.62 25.36
C GLN A 45 3.46 -3.36 23.93
N ALA A 46 3.69 -2.16 23.45
CA ALA A 46 3.44 -1.77 22.07
C ALA A 46 4.76 -1.38 21.40
N TYR A 47 4.87 -1.70 20.13
CA TYR A 47 6.00 -1.36 19.30
C TYR A 47 5.47 -0.79 18.00
N LEU A 48 6.11 0.25 17.49
CA LEU A 48 5.76 0.85 16.20
C LEU A 48 6.84 0.56 15.18
N ILE A 49 6.43 0.17 13.99
CA ILE A 49 7.28 -0.02 12.82
C ILE A 49 6.70 0.75 11.65
N GLU A 50 7.53 1.31 10.79
CA GLU A 50 7.05 1.99 9.59
C GLU A 50 6.59 0.97 8.53
N GLU A 51 5.46 1.25 7.85
CA GLU A 51 4.84 0.33 6.88
C GLU A 51 5.82 -0.17 5.82
N PRO A 52 6.63 0.68 5.14
CA PRO A 52 7.56 0.19 4.13
C PRO A 52 8.67 -0.69 4.70
N MET A 53 9.12 -0.45 5.94
CA MET A 53 10.07 -1.33 6.61
C MET A 53 9.46 -2.69 6.91
N ALA A 54 8.23 -2.71 7.44
CA ALA A 54 7.51 -3.96 7.68
C ALA A 54 7.27 -4.72 6.37
N ALA A 55 6.87 -4.03 5.30
CA ALA A 55 6.68 -4.62 3.98
C ALA A 55 7.96 -5.26 3.44
N ALA A 56 9.10 -4.57 3.58
CA ALA A 56 10.41 -5.07 3.15
C ALA A 56 10.84 -6.33 3.93
N ILE A 57 10.70 -6.32 5.25
CA ILE A 57 10.98 -7.48 6.11
C ILE A 57 10.06 -8.65 5.75
N GLY A 58 8.77 -8.37 5.54
CA GLY A 58 7.78 -9.40 5.19
C GLY A 58 8.02 -10.04 3.82
N ALA A 59 8.62 -9.30 2.90
CA ALA A 59 9.00 -9.76 1.57
C ALA A 59 10.42 -10.35 1.47
N ASP A 60 11.11 -10.57 2.60
CA ASP A 60 12.48 -11.10 2.66
C ASP A 60 13.53 -10.22 1.97
N LEU A 61 13.35 -8.91 1.90
CA LEU A 61 14.41 -8.03 1.41
C LEU A 61 15.55 -7.93 2.42
N PRO A 62 16.80 -7.78 1.96
CA PRO A 62 17.99 -7.73 2.82
C PRO A 62 18.15 -6.36 3.50
N VAL A 63 17.18 -5.99 4.36
CA VAL A 63 17.08 -4.64 4.95
C VAL A 63 18.26 -4.25 5.85
N GLU A 64 18.98 -5.24 6.43
CA GLU A 64 20.13 -5.00 7.30
C GLU A 64 21.45 -4.84 6.53
N GLU A 65 21.47 -5.22 5.26
CA GLU A 65 22.64 -5.12 4.41
C GLU A 65 22.91 -3.67 3.96
N PRO A 66 24.15 -3.35 3.57
CA PRO A 66 24.47 -2.03 3.00
C PRO A 66 23.87 -1.81 1.60
N THR A 67 23.27 -2.83 1.03
CA THR A 67 22.64 -2.82 -0.30
C THR A 67 21.30 -2.07 -0.27
N GLY A 68 21.10 -1.16 -1.22
CA GLY A 68 19.85 -0.42 -1.35
C GLY A 68 18.69 -1.33 -1.78
N SER A 69 17.61 -1.33 -1.00
CA SER A 69 16.33 -1.98 -1.32
C SER A 69 15.22 -0.95 -1.42
N MET A 70 14.47 -0.91 -2.51
CA MET A 70 13.33 0.01 -2.67
C MET A 70 12.01 -0.74 -2.64
N VAL A 71 11.10 -0.21 -1.85
CA VAL A 71 9.73 -0.73 -1.69
C VAL A 71 8.74 0.36 -2.05
N ILE A 72 7.70 -0.02 -2.80
CA ILE A 72 6.49 0.78 -3.02
C ILE A 72 5.34 -0.01 -2.43
N ASP A 73 4.78 0.47 -1.33
CA ASP A 73 3.60 -0.12 -0.69
C ASP A 73 2.36 0.73 -1.00
N ILE A 74 1.40 0.14 -1.72
CA ILE A 74 0.17 0.82 -2.14
C ILE A 74 -1.00 0.23 -1.37
N GLY A 75 -1.36 0.93 -0.30
CA GLY A 75 -2.50 0.58 0.53
C GLY A 75 -3.85 1.05 -0.02
N GLY A 76 -4.83 1.21 0.86
CA GLY A 76 -6.11 1.85 0.56
C GLY A 76 -5.99 3.37 0.47
N GLY A 77 -5.46 4.01 1.52
CA GLY A 77 -5.41 5.46 1.66
C GLY A 77 -4.06 6.10 1.36
N THR A 78 -2.96 5.35 1.40
CA THR A 78 -1.60 5.87 1.20
C THR A 78 -0.77 5.00 0.27
N THR A 79 0.15 5.63 -0.44
CA THR A 79 1.28 4.98 -1.11
C THR A 79 2.55 5.41 -0.41
N GLU A 80 3.28 4.43 0.10
CA GLU A 80 4.57 4.60 0.76
C GLU A 80 5.69 4.15 -0.17
N VAL A 81 6.64 5.03 -0.42
CA VAL A 81 7.83 4.74 -1.23
C VAL A 81 9.05 4.91 -0.35
N ALA A 82 9.84 3.87 -0.17
CA ALA A 82 11.03 3.94 0.67
C ALA A 82 12.24 3.22 0.07
N VAL A 83 13.41 3.80 0.28
CA VAL A 83 14.71 3.15 0.05
C VAL A 83 15.32 2.83 1.41
N ILE A 84 15.67 1.56 1.58
CA ILE A 84 16.10 0.97 2.85
C ILE A 84 17.51 0.41 2.67
N ALA A 85 18.40 0.67 3.62
CA ALA A 85 19.72 0.07 3.71
C ALA A 85 20.22 0.09 5.16
N MET A 86 21.05 -0.86 5.57
CA MET A 86 21.68 -0.91 6.90
C MET A 86 20.68 -0.80 8.07
N GLY A 87 19.52 -1.41 7.94
CA GLY A 87 18.46 -1.41 8.95
C GLY A 87 17.70 -0.10 9.08
N GLY A 88 17.91 0.88 8.18
CA GLY A 88 17.28 2.20 8.23
C GLY A 88 16.60 2.60 6.93
N ILE A 89 15.60 3.47 7.02
CA ILE A 89 15.00 4.13 5.86
C ILE A 89 15.86 5.33 5.49
N VAL A 90 16.46 5.29 4.30
CA VAL A 90 17.35 6.34 3.79
C VAL A 90 16.56 7.43 3.06
N VAL A 91 15.57 7.03 2.27
CA VAL A 91 14.65 7.92 1.57
C VAL A 91 13.23 7.44 1.84
N SER A 92 12.31 8.36 2.07
CA SER A 92 10.89 8.07 2.25
C SER A 92 10.04 9.15 1.60
N GLN A 93 9.01 8.70 0.88
CA GLN A 93 7.94 9.53 0.33
C GLN A 93 6.61 8.89 0.70
N SER A 94 5.68 9.67 1.24
CA SER A 94 4.33 9.24 1.57
C SER A 94 3.33 10.16 0.88
N ILE A 95 2.43 9.59 0.10
CA ILE A 95 1.37 10.34 -0.57
C ILE A 95 0.00 9.74 -0.27
N ARG A 96 -1.02 10.60 -0.23
CA ARG A 96 -2.42 10.19 -0.04
C ARG A 96 -3.11 9.92 -1.38
N VAL A 97 -2.45 9.13 -2.22
CA VAL A 97 -2.98 8.64 -3.50
C VAL A 97 -2.77 7.13 -3.52
N ALA A 98 -3.83 6.36 -3.43
CA ALA A 98 -3.79 4.90 -3.35
C ALA A 98 -5.12 4.28 -3.80
N GLY A 99 -5.50 3.12 -3.29
CA GLY A 99 -6.69 2.38 -3.69
C GLY A 99 -7.98 3.17 -3.65
N ASP A 100 -8.18 3.99 -2.62
CA ASP A 100 -9.39 4.80 -2.42
C ASP A 100 -9.49 5.92 -3.47
N GLU A 101 -8.37 6.55 -3.85
CA GLU A 101 -8.34 7.54 -4.93
C GLU A 101 -8.62 6.92 -6.29
N PHE A 102 -8.19 5.67 -6.50
CA PHE A 102 -8.56 4.92 -7.70
C PHE A 102 -10.07 4.68 -7.76
N ASP A 103 -10.67 4.27 -6.64
CA ASP A 103 -12.11 4.04 -6.55
C ASP A 103 -12.90 5.34 -6.74
N GLN A 104 -12.42 6.45 -6.16
CA GLN A 104 -13.03 7.77 -6.34
C GLN A 104 -12.94 8.28 -7.78
N ALA A 105 -11.84 8.02 -8.48
CA ALA A 105 -11.69 8.34 -9.90
C ALA A 105 -12.70 7.55 -10.76
N ILE A 106 -12.90 6.27 -10.45
CA ILE A 106 -13.90 5.42 -11.11
C ILE A 106 -15.32 5.89 -10.81
N LEU A 107 -15.65 6.19 -9.55
CA LEU A 107 -16.96 6.76 -9.14
C LEU A 107 -17.29 8.01 -9.95
N THR A 108 -16.32 8.92 -10.04
CA THR A 108 -16.46 10.18 -10.77
C THR A 108 -16.69 9.92 -12.25
N HIS A 109 -15.87 9.07 -12.87
CA HIS A 109 -16.00 8.70 -14.28
C HIS A 109 -17.37 8.11 -14.60
N VAL A 110 -17.81 7.11 -13.83
CA VAL A 110 -19.09 6.43 -14.05
C VAL A 110 -20.28 7.40 -13.90
N ARG A 111 -20.19 8.30 -12.94
CA ARG A 111 -21.21 9.34 -12.75
C ARG A 111 -21.27 10.31 -13.93
N ASP A 112 -20.11 10.76 -14.40
CA ASP A 112 -20.01 11.81 -15.42
C ASP A 112 -20.31 11.26 -16.83
N ALA A 113 -19.82 10.05 -17.14
CA ALA A 113 -19.99 9.44 -18.46
C ALA A 113 -21.40 8.83 -18.65
N TYR A 114 -21.96 8.23 -17.59
CA TYR A 114 -23.19 7.44 -17.70
C TYR A 114 -24.38 7.99 -16.93
N ASN A 115 -24.20 9.08 -16.17
CA ASN A 115 -25.18 9.58 -15.19
C ASN A 115 -25.61 8.47 -14.21
N LEU A 116 -24.68 7.60 -13.82
CA LEU A 116 -24.93 6.44 -12.99
C LEU A 116 -24.29 6.61 -11.60
N ALA A 117 -25.10 6.58 -10.56
CA ALA A 117 -24.63 6.54 -9.17
C ALA A 117 -24.38 5.09 -8.76
N ILE A 118 -23.13 4.80 -8.35
CA ILE A 118 -22.68 3.52 -7.79
C ILE A 118 -22.07 3.74 -6.42
N GLY A 119 -21.92 2.69 -5.62
CA GLY A 119 -21.24 2.73 -4.32
C GLY A 119 -19.74 2.44 -4.43
N GLU A 120 -18.97 2.75 -3.38
CA GLU A 120 -17.53 2.54 -3.28
C GLU A 120 -17.14 1.08 -3.56
N ARG A 121 -17.83 0.12 -2.97
CA ARG A 121 -17.61 -1.31 -3.23
C ARG A 121 -17.77 -1.68 -4.70
N THR A 122 -18.74 -1.07 -5.40
CA THR A 122 -18.93 -1.31 -6.83
C THR A 122 -17.77 -0.71 -7.65
N ALA A 123 -17.25 0.46 -7.25
CA ALA A 123 -16.08 1.05 -7.88
C ALA A 123 -14.82 0.17 -7.69
N GLU A 124 -14.61 -0.34 -6.49
CA GLU A 124 -13.55 -1.31 -6.21
C GLU A 124 -13.70 -2.59 -7.05
N ASP A 125 -14.91 -3.14 -7.15
CA ASP A 125 -15.19 -4.29 -8.02
C ASP A 125 -14.85 -4.00 -9.50
N ILE A 126 -15.15 -2.80 -10.00
CA ILE A 126 -14.78 -2.36 -11.36
C ILE A 126 -13.26 -2.30 -11.49
N LYS A 127 -12.56 -1.65 -10.54
CA LYS A 127 -11.10 -1.58 -10.50
C LYS A 127 -10.47 -2.97 -10.61
N ILE A 128 -10.94 -3.91 -9.78
CA ILE A 128 -10.41 -5.28 -9.75
C ILE A 128 -10.70 -6.03 -11.06
N LYS A 129 -11.90 -5.87 -11.62
CA LYS A 129 -12.32 -6.64 -12.81
C LYS A 129 -11.72 -6.12 -14.09
N VAL A 130 -11.72 -4.81 -14.29
CA VAL A 130 -11.36 -4.20 -15.60
C VAL A 130 -10.30 -3.10 -15.49
N GLY A 131 -9.85 -2.71 -14.28
CA GLY A 131 -8.80 -1.72 -14.08
C GLY A 131 -7.45 -2.17 -14.66
N SER A 132 -6.73 -1.23 -15.30
CA SER A 132 -5.37 -1.44 -15.79
C SER A 132 -4.59 -0.13 -15.85
N ALA A 133 -3.28 -0.19 -15.64
CA ALA A 133 -2.39 0.97 -15.72
C ALA A 133 -1.80 1.16 -17.12
N VAL A 134 -1.85 0.13 -17.97
CA VAL A 134 -1.36 0.12 -19.36
C VAL A 134 -2.40 -0.49 -20.30
N PRO A 135 -2.33 -0.26 -21.63
CA PRO A 135 -3.20 -0.92 -22.61
C PRO A 135 -3.11 -2.44 -22.51
N LEU A 136 -4.25 -3.10 -22.55
CA LEU A 136 -4.32 -4.56 -22.54
C LEU A 136 -4.34 -5.09 -23.96
N LYS A 137 -3.80 -6.31 -24.17
CA LYS A 137 -3.85 -6.98 -25.47
C LYS A 137 -5.31 -7.27 -25.89
N ASP A 138 -6.10 -7.72 -24.93
CA ASP A 138 -7.53 -7.94 -25.06
C ASP A 138 -8.20 -7.08 -23.99
N GLU A 139 -8.89 -6.03 -24.42
CA GLU A 139 -9.59 -5.13 -23.49
C GLU A 139 -10.75 -5.88 -22.81
N LEU A 140 -10.96 -5.55 -21.55
CA LEU A 140 -11.95 -6.18 -20.68
C LEU A 140 -13.19 -5.29 -20.59
N ASP A 141 -14.32 -5.89 -20.24
CA ASP A 141 -15.56 -5.17 -19.94
C ASP A 141 -16.30 -5.79 -18.75
N VAL A 142 -17.18 -4.99 -18.16
CA VAL A 142 -18.03 -5.40 -17.05
C VAL A 142 -19.40 -4.72 -17.12
N GLU A 143 -20.46 -5.46 -16.84
CA GLU A 143 -21.77 -4.87 -16.61
C GLU A 143 -21.89 -4.39 -15.18
N VAL A 144 -22.37 -3.14 -15.04
CA VAL A 144 -22.49 -2.45 -13.76
C VAL A 144 -23.91 -1.95 -13.57
N ASN A 145 -24.48 -2.27 -12.43
CA ASN A 145 -25.81 -1.84 -12.02
C ASN A 145 -25.69 -0.66 -11.03
N GLY A 146 -26.50 0.34 -11.24
CA GLY A 146 -26.58 1.50 -10.35
C GLY A 146 -27.92 2.22 -10.46
N ARG A 147 -27.96 3.43 -9.92
CA ARG A 147 -29.13 4.31 -10.01
C ARG A 147 -28.84 5.45 -10.98
N ASP A 148 -29.65 5.59 -12.01
CA ASP A 148 -29.60 6.75 -12.90
C ASP A 148 -29.89 8.03 -12.09
N VAL A 149 -28.98 9.01 -12.15
CA VAL A 149 -29.09 10.24 -11.33
C VAL A 149 -30.16 11.20 -11.85
N ILE A 150 -30.62 11.04 -13.10
CA ILE A 150 -31.63 11.90 -13.73
C ILE A 150 -33.04 11.37 -13.43
N SER A 151 -33.26 10.09 -13.75
CA SER A 151 -34.58 9.45 -13.59
C SER A 151 -34.83 8.86 -12.20
N GLY A 152 -33.75 8.60 -11.43
CA GLY A 152 -33.80 7.91 -10.15
C GLY A 152 -34.01 6.39 -10.25
N LEU A 153 -34.16 5.84 -11.45
CA LEU A 153 -34.46 4.44 -11.69
C LEU A 153 -33.19 3.57 -11.76
N PRO A 154 -33.31 2.25 -11.50
CA PRO A 154 -32.22 1.31 -11.76
C PRO A 154 -31.79 1.35 -13.23
N LYS A 155 -30.48 1.30 -13.47
CA LYS A 155 -29.88 1.31 -14.80
C LYS A 155 -28.66 0.41 -14.82
N THR A 156 -28.48 -0.31 -15.92
CA THR A 156 -27.30 -1.12 -16.20
C THR A 156 -26.49 -0.47 -17.32
N VAL A 157 -25.16 -0.43 -17.16
CA VAL A 157 -24.23 0.05 -18.18
C VAL A 157 -23.10 -0.96 -18.36
N ARG A 158 -22.51 -1.00 -19.54
CA ARG A 158 -21.30 -1.76 -19.83
C ARG A 158 -20.12 -0.79 -19.80
N ILE A 159 -19.09 -1.13 -19.07
CA ILE A 159 -17.90 -0.33 -18.83
C ILE A 159 -16.69 -1.09 -19.34
N GLU A 160 -15.83 -0.41 -20.10
CA GLU A 160 -14.64 -1.01 -20.73
C GLU A 160 -13.37 -0.62 -19.98
N SER A 161 -12.35 -1.49 -20.01
CA SER A 161 -11.06 -1.27 -19.36
C SER A 161 -10.32 -0.04 -19.88
N GLU A 162 -10.49 0.32 -21.16
CA GLU A 162 -9.86 1.50 -21.74
C GLU A 162 -10.33 2.81 -21.07
N GLU A 163 -11.63 2.93 -20.81
CA GLU A 163 -12.17 4.13 -20.17
C GLU A 163 -11.79 4.22 -18.67
N ILE A 164 -11.75 3.07 -17.99
CA ILE A 164 -11.29 3.01 -16.59
C ILE A 164 -9.80 3.36 -16.51
N ARG A 165 -8.97 2.87 -17.42
CA ARG A 165 -7.55 3.26 -17.50
C ARG A 165 -7.39 4.78 -17.67
N ARG A 166 -8.21 5.40 -18.52
CA ARG A 166 -8.21 6.87 -18.67
C ARG A 166 -8.60 7.58 -17.38
N ALA A 167 -9.60 7.08 -16.67
CA ALA A 167 -10.01 7.64 -15.38
C ALA A 167 -8.90 7.54 -14.33
N LEU A 168 -8.14 6.44 -14.34
CA LEU A 168 -7.04 6.19 -13.40
C LEU A 168 -5.75 6.95 -13.74
N ASN A 169 -5.61 7.56 -14.91
CA ASN A 169 -4.35 8.20 -15.31
C ASN A 169 -3.87 9.24 -14.32
N LYS A 170 -4.76 10.14 -13.86
CA LYS A 170 -4.37 11.21 -12.94
C LYS A 170 -3.76 10.69 -11.63
N PRO A 171 -4.43 9.83 -10.85
CA PRO A 171 -3.83 9.29 -9.63
C PRO A 171 -2.58 8.44 -9.90
N LEU A 172 -2.51 7.73 -11.03
CA LEU A 172 -1.32 6.97 -11.40
C LEU A 172 -0.13 7.87 -11.76
N ASP A 173 -0.36 9.02 -12.42
CA ASP A 173 0.68 10.02 -12.70
C ASP A 173 1.24 10.63 -11.40
N GLU A 174 0.38 10.93 -10.43
CA GLU A 174 0.77 11.45 -9.11
C GLU A 174 1.63 10.42 -8.36
N MET A 175 1.26 9.14 -8.40
CA MET A 175 2.04 8.05 -7.83
C MET A 175 3.39 7.88 -8.52
N SER A 176 3.42 7.83 -9.85
CA SER A 176 4.66 7.73 -10.61
C SER A 176 5.63 8.87 -10.32
N LYS A 177 5.08 10.07 -10.13
CA LYS A 177 5.89 11.23 -9.73
C LYS A 177 6.55 11.01 -8.36
N ALA A 178 5.80 10.54 -7.36
CA ALA A 178 6.36 10.27 -6.03
C ALA A 178 7.49 9.21 -6.07
N VAL A 179 7.35 8.20 -6.93
CA VAL A 179 8.41 7.20 -7.15
C VAL A 179 9.65 7.83 -7.77
N LYS A 180 9.49 8.69 -8.78
CA LYS A 180 10.60 9.42 -9.40
C LYS A 180 11.28 10.37 -8.42
N ASP A 181 10.50 11.12 -7.64
CA ASP A 181 11.02 12.03 -6.61
C ASP A 181 11.85 11.26 -5.55
N ALA A 182 11.42 10.04 -5.17
CA ALA A 182 12.16 9.17 -4.27
C ALA A 182 13.48 8.67 -4.90
N LEU A 183 13.45 8.28 -6.18
CA LEU A 183 14.65 7.85 -6.91
C LEU A 183 15.64 9.00 -7.04
N ASP A 184 15.18 10.20 -7.37
CA ASP A 184 16.03 11.41 -7.48
C ASP A 184 16.69 11.79 -6.15
N ALA A 185 16.01 11.53 -5.02
CA ALA A 185 16.55 11.77 -3.68
C ALA A 185 17.48 10.65 -3.19
N THR A 186 17.56 9.53 -3.92
CA THR A 186 18.34 8.36 -3.51
C THR A 186 19.83 8.58 -3.76
N PRO A 187 20.72 8.32 -2.76
CA PRO A 187 22.16 8.39 -2.93
C PRO A 187 22.65 7.53 -4.13
N PRO A 188 23.65 8.00 -4.90
CA PRO A 188 24.09 7.31 -6.13
C PRO A 188 24.47 5.85 -5.96
N ASP A 189 25.12 5.49 -4.85
CA ASP A 189 25.51 4.11 -4.59
C ASP A 189 24.29 3.19 -4.43
N LEU A 190 23.28 3.64 -3.66
CA LEU A 190 22.03 2.90 -3.49
C LEU A 190 21.19 2.89 -4.77
N ALA A 191 21.18 3.99 -5.53
CA ALA A 191 20.51 4.03 -6.83
C ALA A 191 21.10 3.01 -7.82
N SER A 192 22.43 2.78 -7.75
CA SER A 192 23.08 1.72 -8.53
C SER A 192 22.56 0.34 -8.14
N ASP A 193 22.37 0.07 -6.85
CA ASP A 193 21.82 -1.20 -6.38
C ASP A 193 20.42 -1.44 -6.92
N LEU A 194 19.56 -0.40 -6.96
CA LEU A 194 18.21 -0.50 -7.48
C LEU A 194 18.15 -0.89 -8.96
N MET A 195 19.19 -0.54 -9.74
CA MET A 195 19.29 -0.97 -11.15
C MET A 195 19.51 -2.48 -11.27
N TYR A 196 20.15 -3.11 -10.29
CA TYR A 196 20.41 -4.55 -10.28
C TYR A 196 19.27 -5.36 -9.65
N TYR A 197 18.75 -4.90 -8.51
CA TYR A 197 17.76 -5.65 -7.72
C TYR A 197 16.33 -5.27 -8.04
N GLY A 198 16.13 -4.07 -8.61
CA GLY A 198 14.81 -3.54 -8.92
C GLY A 198 14.07 -2.99 -7.71
N ILE A 199 12.80 -2.72 -7.92
CA ILE A 199 11.85 -2.16 -6.95
C ILE A 199 10.84 -3.24 -6.60
N LEU A 200 10.56 -3.42 -5.32
CA LEU A 200 9.47 -4.26 -4.84
C LEU A 200 8.17 -3.46 -4.81
N LEU A 201 7.15 -3.97 -5.47
CA LEU A 201 5.79 -3.42 -5.43
C LEU A 201 4.90 -4.30 -4.55
N THR A 202 4.26 -3.71 -3.56
CA THR A 202 3.45 -4.41 -2.56
C THR A 202 2.17 -3.63 -2.19
N GLY A 203 1.34 -4.19 -1.32
CA GLY A 203 0.03 -3.66 -0.98
C GLY A 203 -1.07 -4.06 -1.97
N GLY A 204 -2.32 -3.79 -1.62
CA GLY A 204 -3.48 -4.14 -2.44
C GLY A 204 -3.50 -3.44 -3.80
N GLY A 205 -3.05 -2.18 -3.85
CA GLY A 205 -2.96 -1.39 -5.08
C GLY A 205 -1.92 -1.90 -6.07
N ALA A 206 -0.90 -2.65 -5.60
CA ALA A 206 0.09 -3.31 -6.45
C ALA A 206 -0.52 -4.34 -7.41
N MET A 207 -1.71 -4.82 -7.11
CA MET A 207 -2.43 -5.81 -7.92
C MET A 207 -3.14 -5.19 -9.14
N LEU A 208 -3.10 -3.87 -9.31
CA LEU A 208 -3.64 -3.22 -10.51
C LEU A 208 -2.84 -3.68 -11.74
N ARG A 209 -3.54 -4.22 -12.74
CA ARG A 209 -2.91 -4.80 -13.94
C ARG A 209 -1.98 -3.83 -14.64
N GLY A 210 -0.74 -4.26 -14.87
CA GLY A 210 0.27 -3.49 -15.60
C GLY A 210 0.83 -2.28 -14.87
N LEU A 211 0.59 -2.14 -13.56
CA LEU A 211 1.18 -1.07 -12.78
C LEU A 211 2.71 -1.21 -12.70
N ASP A 212 3.19 -2.44 -12.56
CA ASP A 212 4.61 -2.80 -12.64
C ASP A 212 5.23 -2.39 -13.98
N VAL A 213 4.52 -2.65 -15.07
CA VAL A 213 4.95 -2.27 -16.43
C VAL A 213 5.03 -0.76 -16.56
N ARG A 214 3.99 -0.03 -16.14
CA ARG A 214 3.96 1.43 -16.19
C ARG A 214 5.11 2.05 -15.38
N LEU A 215 5.27 1.63 -14.14
CA LEU A 215 6.34 2.15 -13.28
C LEU A 215 7.72 1.85 -13.85
N ARG A 216 7.94 0.63 -14.37
CA ARG A 216 9.18 0.27 -15.05
C ARG A 216 9.44 1.16 -16.26
N ASP A 217 8.44 1.37 -17.11
CA ASP A 217 8.60 2.15 -18.35
C ASP A 217 8.85 3.64 -18.06
N GLU A 218 8.32 4.14 -16.92
CA GLU A 218 8.47 5.52 -16.50
C GLU A 218 9.76 5.80 -15.69
N THR A 219 10.31 4.79 -15.00
CA THR A 219 11.50 4.94 -14.15
C THR A 219 12.77 4.35 -14.77
N GLY A 220 12.64 3.43 -15.71
CA GLY A 220 13.76 2.66 -16.27
C GLY A 220 14.31 1.58 -15.33
N VAL A 221 13.72 1.39 -14.15
CA VAL A 221 14.12 0.39 -13.15
C VAL A 221 13.15 -0.80 -13.21
N ALA A 222 13.65 -2.02 -13.04
CA ALA A 222 12.79 -3.19 -12.96
C ALA A 222 11.85 -3.11 -11.75
N VAL A 223 10.56 -3.41 -11.94
CA VAL A 223 9.55 -3.40 -10.87
C VAL A 223 8.95 -4.80 -10.77
N ASN A 224 8.98 -5.36 -9.57
CA ASN A 224 8.53 -6.71 -9.28
C ASN A 224 7.38 -6.68 -8.29
N VAL A 225 6.22 -7.21 -8.67
CA VAL A 225 5.08 -7.36 -7.74
C VAL A 225 5.36 -8.50 -6.78
N SER A 226 5.24 -8.25 -5.49
CA SER A 226 5.37 -9.30 -4.49
C SER A 226 4.27 -10.37 -4.66
N PRO A 227 4.61 -11.66 -4.63
CA PRO A 227 3.61 -12.73 -4.67
C PRO A 227 2.68 -12.72 -3.44
N THR A 228 3.10 -12.11 -2.34
CA THR A 228 2.38 -11.95 -1.08
C THR A 228 2.05 -10.48 -0.79
N ALA A 229 1.77 -9.70 -1.85
CA ALA A 229 1.61 -8.24 -1.75
C ALA A 229 0.61 -7.79 -0.67
N LEU A 230 -0.49 -8.52 -0.49
CA LEU A 230 -1.51 -8.21 0.53
C LEU A 230 -1.05 -8.47 1.96
N ASP A 231 -0.07 -9.36 2.16
CA ASP A 231 0.30 -9.86 3.47
C ASP A 231 1.70 -9.42 3.93
N ASN A 232 2.48 -8.75 3.07
CA ASN A 232 3.87 -8.41 3.39
C ASN A 232 4.00 -7.60 4.68
N VAL A 233 3.18 -6.58 4.87
CA VAL A 233 3.23 -5.74 6.07
C VAL A 233 2.94 -6.56 7.34
N VAL A 234 1.89 -7.38 7.32
CA VAL A 234 1.55 -8.22 8.48
C VAL A 234 2.59 -9.32 8.73
N ASN A 235 3.15 -9.90 7.66
CA ASN A 235 4.24 -10.88 7.76
C ASN A 235 5.51 -10.25 8.36
N GLY A 236 5.85 -9.02 7.98
CA GLY A 236 6.96 -8.29 8.56
C GLY A 236 6.77 -8.01 10.05
N CYS A 237 5.58 -7.53 10.43
CA CYS A 237 5.24 -7.37 11.85
C CYS A 237 5.34 -8.68 12.64
N ALA A 238 4.89 -9.80 12.06
CA ALA A 238 4.98 -11.12 12.68
C ALA A 238 6.44 -11.54 12.89
N ARG A 239 7.30 -11.38 11.88
CA ARG A 239 8.73 -11.70 11.96
C ARG A 239 9.45 -10.90 13.03
N VAL A 240 9.16 -9.61 13.15
CA VAL A 240 9.71 -8.76 14.21
C VAL A 240 9.31 -9.27 15.61
N LEU A 241 8.05 -9.70 15.77
CA LEU A 241 7.57 -10.30 17.02
C LEU A 241 8.26 -11.63 17.35
N GLU A 242 8.41 -12.52 16.37
CA GLU A 242 8.99 -13.85 16.51
C GLU A 242 10.51 -13.79 16.79
N ALA A 243 11.21 -12.93 16.08
CA ALA A 243 12.64 -12.73 16.26
C ALA A 243 13.00 -11.99 17.57
N ASN A 244 12.02 -11.43 18.28
CA ASN A 244 12.22 -10.48 19.38
C ASN A 244 13.17 -9.31 18.99
N ALA A 245 13.12 -8.90 17.73
CA ALA A 245 14.02 -7.91 17.13
C ALA A 245 13.59 -6.48 17.49
N PHE A 246 13.36 -6.23 18.80
CA PHE A 246 12.90 -4.93 19.28
C PHE A 246 14.05 -3.93 19.50
N ASP A 247 15.28 -4.42 19.55
CA ASP A 247 16.50 -3.61 19.74
C ASP A 247 17.17 -3.24 18.40
N GLY A 248 16.62 -3.68 17.28
CA GLY A 248 17.22 -3.59 15.93
C GLY A 248 17.09 -2.24 15.21
N GLY A 249 16.81 -1.14 15.88
CA GLY A 249 16.81 0.21 15.30
C GLY A 249 15.60 0.56 14.41
N PHE A 250 14.90 -0.42 13.82
CA PHE A 250 13.72 -0.23 12.97
C PHE A 250 12.39 -0.28 13.73
N VAL A 251 12.43 -0.52 15.03
CA VAL A 251 11.24 -0.57 15.88
C VAL A 251 11.37 0.50 16.98
N GLN A 252 10.35 1.35 17.09
CA GLN A 252 10.30 2.36 18.13
C GLN A 252 9.50 1.81 19.33
N SER A 253 10.14 1.73 20.50
CA SER A 253 9.46 1.53 21.77
C SER A 253 9.48 2.85 22.54
N ASN A 254 8.38 3.22 23.19
CA ASN A 254 8.48 4.24 24.23
C ASN A 254 9.07 3.56 25.49
N ALA A 255 10.35 3.80 25.75
CA ALA A 255 10.96 3.56 27.04
C ALA A 255 10.43 4.55 28.07
#